data_34f4f7c0eef9ce98c2bc3e5394a8021a
#
_entry.id   34f4f7c0eef9ce98c2bc3e5394a8021a
#
_cell.length_a   1.000
_cell.length_b   1.000
_cell.length_c   1.000
_cell.angle_alpha   90.00
_cell.angle_beta   90.00
_cell.angle_gamma   90.00
#
_symmetry.space_group_name_H-M   'P 1'
#
loop_
_entity.id
_entity.type
_entity.pdbx_description
1 polymer ?
#
loop_
_entity_poly.entity_id
_entity_poly.type
_entity_poly.pdbx_seq_one_letter_code
_entity_poly.pdbx_strand_id
1 'polypeptide(L)'
;MDKNMKTKLYILAIFAAVALVSCDLNQYPGGSTITQEQYENMDNLAEGTVRGVYSLLYAYGGEHDVFGQRSIDLATDLCCGDIAMSSQRYGWFVSDEYGRTYGRAGYFWSFYYNIIRCCNLAINVLDKEGRPDLDFDPKTITDEQYANGFYYAELLTIRGWAYAALQRYFCKTQHHGINFDTELSVPIYTEQATLGGDTILGAPRATASDVYLRVEEDLLTAIDYFEAFNEMERDNKLEVNVDVARMTLAYSYLNKGENDKALLIAQDLIASTPATILPNEKVLTNGFNDVASENWIWAEDVTVENTTALASFFGQCDIYSYSYASAGDVKGIDAKLLSEVTALGWDIREFWWGNYYRLDTKDNEMYQYAPDGKFFSAKSDELQGDRDWLSDQVFMRLETAYLIAAEAAWRIGGKDTEALNYLDQITSQRIKKGAETAYADYKASLEADREALGEAIRYNWRVELWGEGYGLQTFRRWNKAVTLGDNHLRSTKEALVPTTDRIFTFVIPSSETNYNPYISPTEMATDNN
;
A
#
# COMPACT_ATOMS: atom_id res chain seq x y z
N MET A 1 -49.87 -48.31 46.99
CA MET A 1 -48.70 -47.84 46.29
C MET A 1 -47.71 -47.41 47.36
N ASP A 2 -46.59 -48.10 47.40
CA ASP A 2 -45.61 -48.05 48.46
C ASP A 2 -44.97 -46.66 48.59
N LYS A 3 -44.76 -46.15 49.83
CA LYS A 3 -44.21 -44.84 50.11
C LYS A 3 -42.87 -44.61 49.39
N ASN A 4 -42.09 -45.69 49.25
CA ASN A 4 -40.82 -45.71 48.54
C ASN A 4 -40.97 -45.54 47.01
N MET A 5 -42.08 -45.92 46.44
CA MET A 5 -42.34 -45.80 45.01
C MET A 5 -42.77 -44.34 44.67
N LYS A 6 -43.49 -43.69 45.57
CA LYS A 6 -43.85 -42.25 45.42
C LYS A 6 -42.59 -41.35 45.51
N THR A 7 -41.68 -41.66 46.45
CA THR A 7 -40.43 -40.89 46.58
C THR A 7 -39.53 -41.07 45.37
N LYS A 8 -39.42 -42.26 44.81
CA LYS A 8 -38.68 -42.52 43.53
C LYS A 8 -39.30 -41.80 42.34
N LEU A 9 -40.64 -41.72 42.30
CA LEU A 9 -41.35 -40.98 41.23
C LEU A 9 -41.14 -39.47 41.33
N TYR A 10 -41.12 -38.90 42.55
CA TYR A 10 -40.81 -37.48 42.78
C TYR A 10 -39.37 -37.16 42.44
N ILE A 11 -38.39 -38.01 42.76
CA ILE A 11 -36.98 -37.84 42.39
C ILE A 11 -36.83 -37.92 40.87
N LEU A 12 -37.50 -38.85 40.20
CA LEU A 12 -37.47 -38.96 38.75
C LEU A 12 -38.12 -37.74 38.06
N ALA A 13 -39.23 -37.22 38.63
CA ALA A 13 -39.89 -36.01 38.12
C ALA A 13 -39.03 -34.74 38.31
N ILE A 14 -38.27 -34.63 39.42
CA ILE A 14 -37.34 -33.52 39.66
C ILE A 14 -36.13 -33.63 38.69
N PHE A 15 -35.59 -34.83 38.48
CA PHE A 15 -34.51 -35.05 37.47
C PHE A 15 -34.99 -34.76 36.05
N ALA A 16 -36.22 -35.12 35.70
CA ALA A 16 -36.84 -34.80 34.41
C ALA A 16 -37.10 -33.27 34.27
N ALA A 17 -37.50 -32.59 35.34
CA ALA A 17 -37.71 -31.14 35.34
C ALA A 17 -36.38 -30.36 35.26
N VAL A 18 -35.30 -30.86 35.87
CA VAL A 18 -33.95 -30.28 35.75
C VAL A 18 -33.32 -30.56 34.37
N ALA A 19 -33.66 -31.70 33.75
CA ALA A 19 -33.26 -32.01 32.38
C ALA A 19 -34.04 -31.20 31.31
N LEU A 20 -35.18 -30.61 31.67
CA LEU A 20 -35.98 -29.73 30.81
C LEU A 20 -35.65 -28.24 30.98
N VAL A 21 -34.82 -27.87 31.96
CA VAL A 21 -34.07 -26.61 31.90
C VAL A 21 -32.91 -26.86 30.97
N SER A 22 -33.26 -27.05 29.71
CA SER A 22 -32.36 -27.14 28.59
C SER A 22 -31.40 -25.93 28.67
N CYS A 23 -30.13 -26.18 28.68
CA CYS A 23 -29.16 -25.20 28.28
C CYS A 23 -29.72 -24.42 27.10
N ASP A 24 -29.76 -23.14 27.23
CA ASP A 24 -29.96 -22.25 26.08
C ASP A 24 -28.94 -22.67 25.04
N LEU A 25 -29.39 -23.30 23.97
CA LEU A 25 -28.55 -23.79 22.88
C LEU A 25 -27.94 -22.64 22.08
N ASN A 26 -28.36 -21.41 22.38
CA ASN A 26 -27.72 -20.20 21.91
C ASN A 26 -26.48 -19.91 22.78
N GLN A 27 -25.45 -20.73 22.65
CA GLN A 27 -24.12 -20.33 23.11
C GLN A 27 -23.63 -19.24 22.16
N TYR A 28 -23.74 -18.00 22.61
CA TYR A 28 -23.06 -16.91 21.94
C TYR A 28 -21.55 -17.15 22.03
N PRO A 29 -20.82 -17.01 20.91
CA PRO A 29 -19.38 -17.16 20.93
C PRO A 29 -18.79 -16.23 22.00
N GLY A 30 -18.01 -16.77 22.92
CA GLY A 30 -17.25 -15.97 23.87
C GLY A 30 -16.05 -15.36 23.17
N GLY A 31 -15.74 -14.09 23.47
CA GLY A 31 -14.58 -13.39 22.89
C GLY A 31 -14.97 -12.33 21.87
N SER A 32 -14.12 -12.08 20.90
CA SER A 32 -14.27 -11.04 19.87
C SER A 32 -15.24 -11.42 18.72
N THR A 33 -15.94 -12.54 18.81
CA THR A 33 -16.89 -12.99 17.79
C THR A 33 -18.30 -12.60 18.20
N ILE A 34 -19.06 -11.98 17.31
CA ILE A 34 -20.48 -11.63 17.50
C ILE A 34 -21.35 -12.50 16.60
N THR A 35 -22.62 -12.72 17.00
CA THR A 35 -23.59 -13.41 16.15
C THR A 35 -24.08 -12.49 15.03
N GLN A 36 -24.64 -13.07 13.96
CA GLN A 36 -25.25 -12.29 12.88
C GLN A 36 -26.37 -11.38 13.41
N GLU A 37 -27.19 -11.85 14.36
CA GLU A 37 -28.26 -11.06 14.99
C GLU A 37 -27.69 -9.89 15.82
N GLN A 38 -26.59 -10.10 16.55
CA GLN A 38 -25.88 -9.03 17.27
C GLN A 38 -25.29 -8.02 16.30
N TYR A 39 -24.71 -8.49 15.20
CA TYR A 39 -24.17 -7.64 14.14
C TYR A 39 -25.26 -6.78 13.47
N GLU A 40 -26.41 -7.38 13.11
CA GLU A 40 -27.53 -6.69 12.45
C GLU A 40 -28.26 -5.68 13.37
N ASN A 41 -28.08 -5.78 14.69
CA ASN A 41 -28.69 -4.88 15.69
C ASN A 41 -27.66 -3.91 16.32
N MET A 42 -26.47 -3.75 15.74
CA MET A 42 -25.50 -2.76 16.21
C MET A 42 -25.90 -1.36 15.75
N ASP A 43 -25.86 -0.41 16.66
CA ASP A 43 -25.92 1.00 16.32
C ASP A 43 -24.66 1.38 15.49
N ASN A 44 -24.81 2.19 14.46
CA ASN A 44 -23.74 2.64 13.55
C ASN A 44 -22.99 1.48 12.83
N LEU A 45 -23.74 0.47 12.39
CA LEU A 45 -23.17 -0.68 11.70
C LEU A 45 -22.36 -0.29 10.46
N ALA A 46 -22.84 0.68 9.68
CA ALA A 46 -22.16 1.20 8.50
C ALA A 46 -20.76 1.72 8.84
N GLU A 47 -20.67 2.66 9.78
CA GLU A 47 -19.38 3.24 10.21
C GLU A 47 -18.44 2.16 10.76
N GLY A 48 -18.92 1.29 11.65
CA GLY A 48 -18.12 0.23 12.24
C GLY A 48 -17.56 -0.74 11.19
N THR A 49 -18.32 -1.01 10.14
CA THR A 49 -17.89 -1.90 9.04
C THR A 49 -16.82 -1.23 8.17
N VAL A 50 -16.98 0.06 7.86
CA VAL A 50 -15.98 0.86 7.11
C VAL A 50 -14.67 0.94 7.91
N ARG A 51 -14.74 1.26 9.22
CA ARG A 51 -13.57 1.28 10.11
C ARG A 51 -12.84 -0.06 10.15
N GLY A 52 -13.58 -1.16 10.10
CA GLY A 52 -13.02 -2.52 10.01
C GLY A 52 -12.19 -2.74 8.75
N VAL A 53 -12.50 -2.09 7.63
CA VAL A 53 -11.69 -2.18 6.41
C VAL A 53 -10.33 -1.50 6.59
N TYR A 54 -10.29 -0.32 7.21
CA TYR A 54 -9.03 0.38 7.48
C TYR A 54 -8.07 -0.44 8.32
N SER A 55 -8.57 -1.15 9.35
CA SER A 55 -7.73 -1.97 10.22
C SER A 55 -6.96 -3.08 9.49
N LEU A 56 -7.44 -3.50 8.30
CA LEU A 56 -6.76 -4.51 7.49
C LEU A 56 -5.47 -3.98 6.87
N LEU A 57 -5.35 -2.66 6.66
CA LEU A 57 -4.22 -2.06 5.95
C LEU A 57 -2.89 -2.24 6.68
N TYR A 58 -2.95 -2.37 8.00
CA TYR A 58 -1.80 -2.54 8.90
C TYR A 58 -1.89 -3.79 9.79
N ALA A 59 -2.82 -4.70 9.48
CA ALA A 59 -3.04 -5.89 10.29
C ALA A 59 -1.80 -6.78 10.37
N TYR A 60 -1.45 -7.18 11.59
CA TYR A 60 -0.39 -8.14 11.84
C TYR A 60 -0.80 -9.55 11.43
N GLY A 61 -0.04 -10.15 10.54
CA GLY A 61 -0.33 -11.49 9.98
C GLY A 61 0.30 -12.66 10.71
N GLY A 62 0.90 -12.44 11.89
CA GLY A 62 1.47 -13.49 12.72
C GLY A 62 2.99 -13.67 12.57
N GLU A 63 3.63 -13.04 11.59
CA GLU A 63 5.09 -13.04 11.37
C GLU A 63 5.60 -11.61 11.27
N HIS A 64 6.86 -11.37 11.63
CA HIS A 64 7.41 -10.03 11.75
C HIS A 64 7.73 -9.35 10.41
N ASP A 65 7.53 -10.02 9.30
CA ASP A 65 7.59 -9.49 7.95
C ASP A 65 6.20 -9.44 7.26
N VAL A 66 5.11 -9.56 8.06
CA VAL A 66 3.72 -9.51 7.62
C VAL A 66 2.95 -8.51 8.49
N PHE A 67 2.95 -7.24 8.09
CA PHE A 67 2.35 -6.12 8.81
C PHE A 67 1.61 -5.16 7.85
N GLY A 68 0.78 -5.67 6.99
CA GLY A 68 -0.05 -4.88 6.09
C GLY A 68 0.71 -4.33 4.88
N GLN A 69 0.23 -3.20 4.36
CA GLN A 69 0.75 -2.60 3.13
C GLN A 69 2.24 -2.27 3.20
N ARG A 70 2.72 -1.74 4.33
CA ARG A 70 4.13 -1.34 4.46
C ARG A 70 5.11 -2.52 4.40
N SER A 71 4.67 -3.73 4.75
CA SER A 71 5.49 -4.92 4.53
C SER A 71 5.59 -5.31 3.05
N ILE A 72 4.53 -5.06 2.27
CA ILE A 72 4.51 -5.26 0.81
C ILE A 72 5.44 -4.25 0.13
N ASP A 73 5.39 -2.99 0.54
CA ASP A 73 6.25 -1.93 0.02
C ASP A 73 7.74 -2.26 0.25
N LEU A 74 8.09 -2.64 1.48
CA LEU A 74 9.45 -3.02 1.83
C LEU A 74 9.92 -4.26 1.05
N ALA A 75 9.07 -5.28 0.93
CA ALA A 75 9.39 -6.50 0.19
C ALA A 75 9.64 -6.23 -1.30
N THR A 76 8.84 -5.35 -1.91
CA THR A 76 8.97 -5.03 -3.34
C THR A 76 10.19 -4.15 -3.64
N ASP A 77 10.53 -3.20 -2.77
CA ASP A 77 11.72 -2.36 -2.92
C ASP A 77 13.02 -3.14 -2.67
N LEU A 78 13.01 -4.12 -1.75
CA LEU A 78 14.10 -5.11 -1.61
C LEU A 78 14.21 -6.00 -2.86
N CYS A 79 13.09 -6.48 -3.37
CA CYS A 79 13.06 -7.38 -4.51
C CYS A 79 13.64 -6.74 -5.78
N CYS A 80 13.26 -5.50 -6.08
CA CYS A 80 13.77 -4.77 -7.24
C CYS A 80 15.17 -4.19 -7.03
N GLY A 81 15.67 -4.12 -5.79
CA GLY A 81 17.00 -3.73 -5.45
C GLY A 81 17.21 -2.23 -5.23
N ASP A 82 16.17 -1.45 -4.97
CA ASP A 82 16.33 -0.07 -4.49
C ASP A 82 16.69 -0.05 -3.00
N ILE A 83 16.23 -1.06 -2.25
CA ILE A 83 16.69 -1.37 -0.90
C ILE A 83 17.62 -2.58 -0.94
N ALA A 84 18.69 -2.55 -0.17
CA ALA A 84 19.67 -3.60 -0.03
C ALA A 84 19.77 -4.07 1.42
N MET A 85 19.90 -5.38 1.63
CA MET A 85 20.37 -5.95 2.89
C MET A 85 21.83 -6.36 2.72
N SER A 86 22.73 -5.77 3.52
CA SER A 86 24.15 -6.10 3.52
C SER A 86 24.51 -7.14 4.59
N SER A 87 23.63 -7.38 5.55
CA SER A 87 23.82 -8.33 6.65
C SER A 87 22.51 -9.03 7.02
N GLN A 88 22.61 -10.18 7.67
CA GLN A 88 21.48 -11.00 8.07
C GLN A 88 21.74 -11.58 9.45
N ARG A 89 20.81 -11.36 10.40
CA ARG A 89 20.84 -12.00 11.73
C ARG A 89 19.59 -12.79 12.04
N TYR A 90 18.40 -12.25 11.71
CA TYR A 90 17.12 -12.85 12.06
C TYR A 90 16.39 -13.47 10.87
N GLY A 91 16.69 -13.03 9.66
CA GLY A 91 16.16 -13.63 8.43
C GLY A 91 14.88 -13.01 7.87
N TRP A 92 14.31 -11.99 8.53
CA TRP A 92 13.15 -11.30 8.00
C TRP A 92 13.49 -10.56 6.70
N PHE A 93 12.66 -10.71 5.68
CA PHE A 93 12.84 -10.14 4.34
C PHE A 93 14.05 -10.66 3.54
N VAL A 94 14.77 -11.64 4.02
CA VAL A 94 15.94 -12.19 3.31
C VAL A 94 15.56 -12.83 1.97
N SER A 95 14.39 -13.47 1.90
CA SER A 95 13.87 -14.01 0.64
C SER A 95 13.63 -12.90 -0.37
N ASP A 96 13.17 -11.74 0.09
CA ASP A 96 12.89 -10.58 -0.77
C ASP A 96 14.21 -9.98 -1.27
N GLU A 97 15.21 -9.85 -0.41
CA GLU A 97 16.57 -9.44 -0.79
C GLU A 97 17.17 -10.37 -1.87
N TYR A 98 16.91 -11.68 -1.80
CA TYR A 98 17.32 -12.62 -2.84
C TYR A 98 16.42 -12.59 -4.09
N GLY A 99 15.52 -11.64 -4.21
CA GLY A 99 14.60 -11.54 -5.34
C GLY A 99 13.57 -12.66 -5.39
N ARG A 100 13.17 -13.21 -4.24
CA ARG A 100 12.22 -14.32 -4.12
C ARG A 100 10.87 -13.88 -3.57
N THR A 101 10.52 -12.61 -3.69
CA THR A 101 9.22 -12.03 -3.24
C THR A 101 8.04 -12.76 -3.87
N TYR A 102 8.21 -13.35 -5.05
CA TYR A 102 7.20 -14.22 -5.66
C TYR A 102 6.80 -15.38 -4.74
N GLY A 103 7.63 -15.81 -3.82
CA GLY A 103 7.28 -16.78 -2.77
C GLY A 103 6.23 -16.26 -1.79
N ARG A 104 6.08 -14.94 -1.68
CA ARG A 104 5.07 -14.26 -0.86
C ARG A 104 3.82 -13.86 -1.66
N ALA A 105 3.71 -14.29 -2.91
CA ALA A 105 2.54 -14.00 -3.75
C ALA A 105 1.21 -14.37 -3.07
N GLY A 106 1.19 -15.45 -2.28
CA GLY A 106 0.02 -15.86 -1.49
C GLY A 106 -0.39 -14.82 -0.45
N TYR A 107 0.57 -14.17 0.21
CA TYR A 107 0.28 -13.08 1.14
C TYR A 107 -0.26 -11.85 0.42
N PHE A 108 0.37 -11.38 -0.65
CA PHE A 108 -0.11 -10.24 -1.43
C PHE A 108 -1.52 -10.48 -1.99
N TRP A 109 -1.76 -11.67 -2.51
CA TRP A 109 -3.06 -12.10 -3.00
C TRP A 109 -4.13 -12.03 -1.91
N SER A 110 -3.91 -12.72 -0.80
CA SER A 110 -4.89 -12.78 0.29
C SER A 110 -5.09 -11.42 0.97
N PHE A 111 -4.06 -10.60 1.09
CA PHE A 111 -4.15 -9.26 1.65
C PHE A 111 -5.14 -8.39 0.85
N TYR A 112 -4.93 -8.24 -0.45
CA TYR A 112 -5.79 -7.39 -1.27
C TYR A 112 -7.18 -7.99 -1.47
N TYR A 113 -7.32 -9.30 -1.64
CA TYR A 113 -8.64 -9.92 -1.76
C TYR A 113 -9.45 -9.90 -0.47
N ASN A 114 -8.80 -9.95 0.69
CA ASN A 114 -9.49 -9.76 1.97
C ASN A 114 -10.04 -8.33 2.09
N ILE A 115 -9.27 -7.33 1.68
CA ILE A 115 -9.73 -5.94 1.61
C ILE A 115 -10.93 -5.81 0.66
N ILE A 116 -10.83 -6.33 -0.57
CA ILE A 116 -11.93 -6.31 -1.56
C ILE A 116 -13.18 -6.97 -1.00
N ARG A 117 -13.04 -8.14 -0.37
CA ARG A 117 -14.15 -8.86 0.26
C ARG A 117 -14.81 -8.02 1.36
N CYS A 118 -14.04 -7.40 2.23
CA CYS A 118 -14.56 -6.55 3.30
C CYS A 118 -15.23 -5.29 2.74
N CYS A 119 -14.67 -4.65 1.70
CA CYS A 119 -15.34 -3.55 1.01
C CYS A 119 -16.68 -3.98 0.41
N ASN A 120 -16.74 -5.13 -0.26
CA ASN A 120 -17.99 -5.64 -0.83
C ASN A 120 -19.05 -5.93 0.25
N LEU A 121 -18.64 -6.49 1.40
CA LEU A 121 -19.54 -6.70 2.53
C LEU A 121 -20.05 -5.38 3.11
N ALA A 122 -19.17 -4.40 3.28
CA ALA A 122 -19.54 -3.08 3.80
C ALA A 122 -20.49 -2.34 2.84
N ILE A 123 -20.25 -2.39 1.53
CA ILE A 123 -21.16 -1.82 0.51
C ILE A 123 -22.56 -2.43 0.62
N ASN A 124 -22.64 -3.75 0.80
CA ASN A 124 -23.95 -4.41 1.00
C ASN A 124 -24.68 -3.94 2.29
N VAL A 125 -23.94 -3.56 3.33
CA VAL A 125 -24.51 -2.95 4.54
C VAL A 125 -25.06 -1.57 4.20
N LEU A 126 -24.27 -0.72 3.55
CA LEU A 126 -24.70 0.63 3.14
C LEU A 126 -25.94 0.61 2.25
N ASP A 127 -26.02 -0.35 1.30
CA ASP A 127 -27.18 -0.51 0.42
C ASP A 127 -28.45 -0.87 1.21
N LYS A 128 -28.34 -1.69 2.26
CA LYS A 128 -29.46 -2.04 3.15
C LYS A 128 -29.89 -0.87 4.06
N GLU A 129 -28.94 -0.04 4.49
CA GLU A 129 -29.18 1.12 5.34
C GLU A 129 -29.57 2.37 4.54
N GLY A 130 -29.74 2.24 3.23
CA GLY A 130 -30.28 3.29 2.37
C GLY A 130 -29.21 4.27 1.88
N ARG A 131 -28.11 3.76 1.34
CA ARG A 131 -27.13 4.58 0.62
C ARG A 131 -27.82 5.43 -0.46
N PRO A 132 -27.59 6.75 -0.50
CA PRO A 132 -28.22 7.62 -1.49
C PRO A 132 -27.58 7.45 -2.88
N ASP A 133 -28.37 7.73 -3.91
CA ASP A 133 -27.87 7.98 -5.26
C ASP A 133 -27.38 9.43 -5.41
N LEU A 134 -26.59 9.72 -6.45
CA LEU A 134 -26.04 11.07 -6.69
C LEU A 134 -27.11 12.13 -7.04
N ASP A 135 -28.31 11.72 -7.45
CA ASP A 135 -29.44 12.60 -7.73
C ASP A 135 -30.35 12.87 -6.52
N PHE A 136 -29.82 12.64 -5.29
CA PHE A 136 -30.54 12.85 -4.05
C PHE A 136 -31.07 14.30 -3.89
N ASP A 137 -32.21 14.45 -3.19
CA ASP A 137 -32.72 15.78 -2.81
C ASP A 137 -32.07 16.24 -1.49
N PRO A 138 -31.24 17.30 -1.49
CA PRO A 138 -30.56 17.80 -0.29
C PRO A 138 -31.51 18.22 0.85
N LYS A 139 -32.83 18.37 0.57
CA LYS A 139 -33.83 18.76 1.58
C LYS A 139 -34.45 17.58 2.30
N THR A 140 -34.34 16.39 1.74
CA THR A 140 -34.99 15.17 2.26
C THR A 140 -34.02 14.11 2.72
N ILE A 141 -32.74 14.21 2.33
CA ILE A 141 -31.71 13.28 2.78
C ILE A 141 -31.49 13.41 4.29
N THR A 142 -31.37 12.29 4.98
CA THR A 142 -31.00 12.26 6.40
C THR A 142 -29.50 12.37 6.59
N ASP A 143 -29.04 12.78 7.79
CA ASP A 143 -27.61 12.85 8.11
C ASP A 143 -26.93 11.48 7.97
N GLU A 144 -27.65 10.39 8.33
CA GLU A 144 -27.18 9.02 8.18
C GLU A 144 -27.02 8.62 6.71
N GLN A 145 -28.00 8.92 5.87
CA GLN A 145 -27.89 8.66 4.44
C GLN A 145 -26.76 9.47 3.81
N TYR A 146 -26.59 10.73 4.25
CA TYR A 146 -25.50 11.58 3.78
C TYR A 146 -24.14 10.96 4.14
N ALA A 147 -23.97 10.49 5.39
CA ALA A 147 -22.77 9.77 5.82
C ALA A 147 -22.54 8.48 5.02
N ASN A 148 -23.60 7.72 4.73
CA ASN A 148 -23.52 6.49 3.93
C ASN A 148 -23.04 6.77 2.48
N GLY A 149 -23.38 7.92 1.90
CA GLY A 149 -22.84 8.34 0.61
C GLY A 149 -21.33 8.57 0.66
N PHE A 150 -20.84 9.24 1.70
CA PHE A 150 -19.40 9.44 1.93
C PHE A 150 -18.66 8.11 2.19
N TYR A 151 -19.18 7.25 3.05
CA TYR A 151 -18.62 5.93 3.33
C TYR A 151 -18.56 5.04 2.09
N TYR A 152 -19.53 5.16 1.20
CA TYR A 152 -19.49 4.45 -0.08
C TYR A 152 -18.30 4.88 -0.94
N ALA A 153 -18.01 6.18 -1.00
CA ALA A 153 -16.83 6.69 -1.70
C ALA A 153 -15.51 6.16 -1.09
N GLU A 154 -15.41 6.09 0.25
CA GLU A 154 -14.25 5.50 0.93
C GLU A 154 -14.06 4.03 0.52
N LEU A 155 -15.12 3.23 0.55
CA LEU A 155 -15.07 1.80 0.23
C LEU A 155 -14.69 1.55 -1.24
N LEU A 156 -15.24 2.34 -2.17
CA LEU A 156 -14.89 2.27 -3.58
C LEU A 156 -13.42 2.66 -3.81
N THR A 157 -12.94 3.67 -3.11
CA THR A 157 -11.53 4.09 -3.18
C THR A 157 -10.59 2.98 -2.74
N ILE A 158 -10.85 2.36 -1.58
CA ILE A 158 -10.02 1.28 -1.04
C ILE A 158 -10.10 0.03 -1.94
N ARG A 159 -11.28 -0.30 -2.46
CA ARG A 159 -11.47 -1.43 -3.38
C ARG A 159 -10.75 -1.21 -4.71
N GLY A 160 -10.90 -0.04 -5.32
CA GLY A 160 -10.20 0.35 -6.54
C GLY A 160 -8.68 0.32 -6.36
N TRP A 161 -8.18 0.82 -5.22
CA TRP A 161 -6.77 0.75 -4.86
C TRP A 161 -6.27 -0.70 -4.74
N ALA A 162 -7.05 -1.59 -4.11
CA ALA A 162 -6.69 -2.99 -3.95
C ALA A 162 -6.65 -3.73 -5.31
N TYR A 163 -7.63 -3.50 -6.20
CA TYR A 163 -7.60 -4.05 -7.56
C TYR A 163 -6.44 -3.48 -8.39
N ALA A 164 -6.15 -2.19 -8.27
CA ALA A 164 -5.00 -1.58 -8.93
C ALA A 164 -3.67 -2.20 -8.45
N ALA A 165 -3.57 -2.56 -7.17
CA ALA A 165 -2.41 -3.26 -6.62
C ALA A 165 -2.30 -4.70 -7.19
N LEU A 166 -3.38 -5.47 -7.18
CA LEU A 166 -3.41 -6.81 -7.77
C LEU A 166 -3.01 -6.78 -9.25
N GLN A 167 -3.53 -5.83 -10.01
CA GLN A 167 -3.17 -5.64 -11.42
C GLN A 167 -1.66 -5.38 -11.58
N ARG A 168 -1.09 -4.53 -10.72
CA ARG A 168 0.35 -4.22 -10.73
C ARG A 168 1.24 -5.43 -10.44
N TYR A 169 0.83 -6.32 -9.57
CA TYR A 169 1.69 -7.45 -9.16
C TYR A 169 1.47 -8.70 -9.99
N PHE A 170 0.26 -8.98 -10.44
CA PHE A 170 -0.11 -10.26 -11.05
C PHE A 170 -0.37 -10.21 -12.55
N CYS A 171 -0.36 -9.03 -13.17
CA CYS A 171 -0.54 -8.89 -14.62
C CYS A 171 0.75 -8.44 -15.28
N LYS A 172 1.00 -8.93 -16.50
CA LYS A 172 2.09 -8.46 -17.37
C LYS A 172 1.86 -7.00 -17.78
N THR A 173 2.92 -6.31 -18.18
CA THR A 173 2.85 -4.96 -18.74
C THR A 173 2.82 -4.98 -20.25
N GLN A 174 2.49 -3.86 -20.88
CA GLN A 174 2.58 -3.67 -22.33
C GLN A 174 3.95 -4.01 -22.93
N HIS A 175 5.04 -3.92 -22.16
CA HIS A 175 6.39 -4.25 -22.60
C HIS A 175 6.61 -5.74 -22.86
N HIS A 176 5.70 -6.61 -22.40
CA HIS A 176 5.69 -8.04 -22.76
C HIS A 176 5.06 -8.29 -24.14
N GLY A 177 4.63 -7.25 -24.86
CA GLY A 177 3.98 -7.39 -26.17
C GLY A 177 2.55 -7.95 -26.10
N ILE A 178 1.90 -7.84 -24.95
CA ILE A 178 0.54 -8.32 -24.73
C ILE A 178 -0.52 -7.33 -25.22
N ASN A 179 -1.74 -7.85 -25.46
CA ASN A 179 -2.95 -7.05 -25.60
C ASN A 179 -3.78 -7.18 -24.32
N PHE A 180 -4.04 -6.09 -23.62
CA PHE A 180 -4.80 -6.08 -22.37
C PHE A 180 -6.23 -6.60 -22.51
N ASP A 181 -6.85 -6.53 -23.71
CA ASP A 181 -8.20 -7.07 -23.94
C ASP A 181 -8.25 -8.60 -23.96
N THR A 182 -7.10 -9.25 -24.07
CA THR A 182 -6.99 -10.72 -24.13
C THR A 182 -6.06 -11.31 -23.09
N GLU A 183 -5.16 -10.53 -22.51
CA GLU A 183 -4.29 -10.98 -21.42
C GLU A 183 -5.09 -11.19 -20.15
N LEU A 184 -5.00 -12.38 -19.57
CA LEU A 184 -5.70 -12.69 -18.33
C LEU A 184 -4.94 -12.10 -17.12
N SER A 185 -5.68 -11.41 -16.27
CA SER A 185 -5.20 -10.82 -15.03
C SER A 185 -5.75 -11.59 -13.82
N VAL A 186 -6.51 -10.94 -12.96
CA VAL A 186 -7.03 -11.46 -11.69
C VAL A 186 -8.55 -11.58 -11.73
N PRO A 187 -9.17 -12.45 -10.92
CA PRO A 187 -10.62 -12.51 -10.80
C PRO A 187 -11.23 -11.20 -10.26
N ILE A 188 -12.41 -10.83 -10.76
CA ILE A 188 -13.21 -9.73 -10.23
C ILE A 188 -14.37 -10.31 -9.41
N TYR A 189 -14.47 -9.91 -8.13
CA TYR A 189 -15.56 -10.26 -7.24
C TYR A 189 -16.44 -9.03 -6.98
N THR A 190 -17.75 -9.20 -7.18
CA THR A 190 -18.75 -8.15 -6.96
C THR A 190 -19.36 -8.27 -5.56
N GLU A 191 -20.13 -7.26 -5.16
CA GLU A 191 -20.89 -7.25 -3.92
C GLU A 191 -21.87 -8.43 -3.86
N GLN A 192 -22.59 -8.71 -4.96
CA GLN A 192 -23.53 -9.83 -5.05
C GLN A 192 -22.83 -11.17 -4.93
N ALA A 193 -21.66 -11.30 -5.54
CA ALA A 193 -20.84 -12.48 -5.45
C ALA A 193 -20.38 -12.76 -4.01
N THR A 194 -20.19 -11.72 -3.20
CA THR A 194 -19.73 -11.86 -1.81
C THR A 194 -20.82 -12.31 -0.85
N LEU A 195 -22.11 -12.00 -1.15
CA LEU A 195 -23.27 -12.39 -0.33
C LEU A 195 -23.84 -13.78 -0.65
N GLY A 196 -23.39 -14.41 -1.72
CA GLY A 196 -24.01 -15.63 -2.25
C GLY A 196 -24.13 -16.74 -1.22
N GLY A 197 -25.36 -17.09 -0.89
CA GLY A 197 -25.69 -18.23 -0.02
C GLY A 197 -25.35 -19.59 -0.64
N ASP A 198 -25.18 -19.67 -1.95
CA ASP A 198 -24.68 -20.84 -2.65
C ASP A 198 -23.22 -20.57 -3.01
N THR A 199 -22.34 -21.01 -2.15
CA THR A 199 -20.90 -21.19 -2.30
C THR A 199 -20.33 -20.60 -3.59
N ILE A 200 -19.84 -19.37 -3.51
CA ILE A 200 -18.98 -18.85 -4.59
C ILE A 200 -17.68 -19.62 -4.50
N LEU A 201 -17.58 -20.62 -5.35
CA LEU A 201 -16.42 -21.48 -5.43
C LEU A 201 -15.22 -20.77 -6.10
N GLY A 202 -15.35 -19.47 -6.45
CA GLY A 202 -14.37 -18.68 -7.15
C GLY A 202 -14.96 -17.97 -8.38
N ALA A 203 -14.12 -17.23 -9.08
CA ALA A 203 -14.44 -16.58 -10.34
C ALA A 203 -13.32 -16.82 -11.37
N PRO A 204 -13.61 -16.81 -12.68
CA PRO A 204 -12.57 -16.85 -13.68
C PRO A 204 -11.70 -15.60 -13.63
N ARG A 205 -10.48 -15.71 -14.14
CA ARG A 205 -9.62 -14.54 -14.36
C ARG A 205 -10.30 -13.59 -15.35
N ALA A 206 -10.36 -12.33 -15.01
CA ALA A 206 -10.78 -11.27 -15.92
C ALA A 206 -9.62 -10.87 -16.84
N THR A 207 -9.92 -10.21 -17.95
CA THR A 207 -8.87 -9.60 -18.77
C THR A 207 -8.23 -8.42 -18.05
N ALA A 208 -7.02 -8.06 -18.41
CA ALA A 208 -6.35 -6.89 -17.87
C ALA A 208 -7.18 -5.61 -18.10
N SER A 209 -7.82 -5.48 -19.26
CA SER A 209 -8.72 -4.36 -19.58
C SER A 209 -9.92 -4.31 -18.64
N ASP A 210 -10.54 -5.46 -18.32
CA ASP A 210 -11.68 -5.50 -17.40
C ASP A 210 -11.28 -5.10 -15.97
N VAL A 211 -10.09 -5.51 -15.51
CA VAL A 211 -9.59 -5.10 -14.19
C VAL A 211 -9.30 -3.59 -14.16
N TYR A 212 -8.68 -3.04 -15.19
CA TYR A 212 -8.47 -1.59 -15.28
C TYR A 212 -9.80 -0.82 -15.35
N LEU A 213 -10.80 -1.35 -16.07
CA LEU A 213 -12.14 -0.77 -16.12
C LEU A 213 -12.80 -0.78 -14.74
N ARG A 214 -12.69 -1.89 -13.99
CA ARG A 214 -13.20 -1.97 -12.61
C ARG A 214 -12.56 -0.92 -11.70
N VAL A 215 -11.24 -0.73 -11.80
CA VAL A 215 -10.52 0.31 -11.05
C VAL A 215 -11.00 1.71 -11.44
N GLU A 216 -11.15 1.97 -12.73
CA GLU A 216 -11.64 3.26 -13.27
C GLU A 216 -13.07 3.55 -12.78
N GLU A 217 -13.99 2.59 -12.87
CA GLU A 217 -15.37 2.71 -12.42
C GLU A 217 -15.46 2.98 -10.90
N ASP A 218 -14.76 2.22 -10.08
CA ASP A 218 -14.75 2.41 -8.64
C ASP A 218 -14.25 3.81 -8.27
N LEU A 219 -13.13 4.26 -8.86
CA LEU A 219 -12.50 5.51 -8.47
C LEU A 219 -13.19 6.74 -9.03
N LEU A 220 -13.73 6.69 -10.24
CA LEU A 220 -14.54 7.79 -10.78
C LEU A 220 -15.83 7.95 -9.98
N THR A 221 -16.51 6.85 -9.68
CA THR A 221 -17.71 6.89 -8.83
C THR A 221 -17.36 7.40 -7.43
N ALA A 222 -16.23 6.99 -6.86
CA ALA A 222 -15.77 7.50 -5.56
C ALA A 222 -15.55 9.02 -5.58
N ILE A 223 -14.91 9.55 -6.62
CA ILE A 223 -14.67 10.99 -6.79
C ILE A 223 -16.00 11.75 -6.83
N ASP A 224 -16.96 11.28 -7.65
CA ASP A 224 -18.28 11.89 -7.76
C ASP A 224 -19.03 11.91 -6.41
N TYR A 225 -18.94 10.82 -5.63
CA TYR A 225 -19.56 10.73 -4.31
C TYR A 225 -18.84 11.60 -3.28
N PHE A 226 -17.52 11.66 -3.25
CA PHE A 226 -16.80 12.60 -2.37
C PHE A 226 -17.14 14.04 -2.66
N GLU A 227 -17.29 14.43 -3.93
CA GLU A 227 -17.68 15.79 -4.31
C GLU A 227 -19.13 16.11 -3.94
N ALA A 228 -20.03 15.12 -4.03
CA ALA A 228 -21.44 15.29 -3.66
C ALA A 228 -21.67 15.32 -2.14
N PHE A 229 -20.88 14.58 -1.36
CA PHE A 229 -21.01 14.43 0.09
C PHE A 229 -19.84 15.09 0.85
N ASN A 230 -19.31 16.19 0.36
CA ASN A 230 -18.10 16.85 0.83
C ASN A 230 -18.19 17.48 2.23
N GLU A 231 -19.39 17.71 2.78
CA GLU A 231 -19.57 18.20 4.16
C GLU A 231 -19.13 17.18 5.23
N MET A 232 -18.95 15.90 4.85
CA MET A 232 -18.42 14.86 5.70
C MET A 232 -16.90 14.76 5.63
N GLU A 233 -16.24 15.51 4.73
CA GLU A 233 -14.80 15.48 4.59
C GLU A 233 -14.13 15.77 5.94
N ARG A 234 -13.24 14.86 6.34
CA ARG A 234 -12.55 14.94 7.62
C ARG A 234 -11.19 15.56 7.39
N ASP A 235 -10.82 16.50 8.23
CA ASP A 235 -9.47 17.08 8.27
C ASP A 235 -8.49 16.08 8.94
N ASN A 236 -8.42 14.89 8.39
CA ASN A 236 -7.46 13.87 8.82
C ASN A 236 -6.91 13.11 7.62
N LYS A 237 -5.72 12.53 7.79
CA LYS A 237 -5.01 11.75 6.77
C LYS A 237 -5.12 10.24 7.01
N LEU A 238 -5.93 9.82 7.98
CA LEU A 238 -6.07 8.42 8.38
C LEU A 238 -7.07 7.69 7.50
N GLU A 239 -7.97 8.44 6.90
CA GLU A 239 -9.02 7.95 6.02
C GLU A 239 -8.80 8.41 4.60
N VAL A 240 -9.26 7.61 3.67
CA VAL A 240 -9.20 7.99 2.25
C VAL A 240 -10.19 9.10 1.97
N ASN A 241 -9.81 9.97 1.04
CA ASN A 241 -10.60 11.10 0.57
C ASN A 241 -10.50 11.21 -0.96
N VAL A 242 -11.04 12.27 -1.53
CA VAL A 242 -11.00 12.52 -2.98
C VAL A 242 -9.58 12.55 -3.54
N ASP A 243 -8.60 13.02 -2.77
CA ASP A 243 -7.20 13.09 -3.22
C ASP A 243 -6.58 11.69 -3.32
N VAL A 244 -6.92 10.77 -2.41
CA VAL A 244 -6.49 9.36 -2.47
C VAL A 244 -7.10 8.66 -3.68
N ALA A 245 -8.40 8.92 -3.97
CA ALA A 245 -9.07 8.38 -5.14
C ALA A 245 -8.41 8.89 -6.44
N ARG A 246 -8.17 10.20 -6.56
CA ARG A 246 -7.48 10.80 -7.70
C ARG A 246 -6.06 10.28 -7.87
N MET A 247 -5.28 10.18 -6.78
CA MET A 247 -3.91 9.65 -6.81
C MET A 247 -3.89 8.21 -7.34
N THR A 248 -4.77 7.37 -6.82
CA THR A 248 -4.88 5.97 -7.22
C THR A 248 -5.26 5.83 -8.70
N LEU A 249 -6.23 6.64 -9.15
CA LEU A 249 -6.69 6.66 -10.54
C LEU A 249 -5.59 7.14 -11.50
N ALA A 250 -4.93 8.26 -11.17
CA ALA A 250 -3.83 8.80 -11.98
C ALA A 250 -2.68 7.79 -12.10
N TYR A 251 -2.32 7.13 -11.00
CA TYR A 251 -1.27 6.11 -11.00
C TYR A 251 -1.70 4.85 -11.78
N SER A 252 -2.98 4.46 -11.72
CA SER A 252 -3.52 3.35 -12.52
C SER A 252 -3.45 3.65 -14.02
N TYR A 253 -3.87 4.84 -14.44
CA TYR A 253 -3.76 5.28 -15.83
C TYR A 253 -2.30 5.31 -16.31
N LEU A 254 -1.38 5.82 -15.49
CA LEU A 254 0.05 5.84 -15.80
C LEU A 254 0.59 4.42 -16.02
N ASN A 255 0.22 3.46 -15.16
CA ASN A 255 0.63 2.07 -15.29
C ASN A 255 0.00 1.36 -16.51
N LYS A 256 -1.21 1.75 -16.91
CA LYS A 256 -1.87 1.28 -18.13
C LYS A 256 -1.27 1.88 -19.41
N GLY A 257 -0.61 3.06 -19.30
CA GLY A 257 -0.08 3.83 -20.42
C GLY A 257 -1.07 4.86 -20.97
N GLU A 258 -2.18 5.12 -20.30
CA GLU A 258 -3.14 6.18 -20.65
C GLU A 258 -2.66 7.54 -20.11
N ASN A 259 -1.54 8.03 -20.64
CA ASN A 259 -0.79 9.16 -20.09
C ASN A 259 -1.58 10.47 -20.09
N ASP A 260 -2.43 10.71 -21.09
CA ASP A 260 -3.28 11.93 -21.13
C ASP A 260 -4.25 11.95 -19.95
N LYS A 261 -4.91 10.82 -19.64
CA LYS A 261 -5.79 10.70 -18.48
C LYS A 261 -5.00 10.80 -17.17
N ALA A 262 -3.84 10.15 -17.08
CA ALA A 262 -2.98 10.22 -15.90
C ALA A 262 -2.57 11.67 -15.58
N LEU A 263 -2.17 12.43 -16.61
CA LEU A 263 -1.81 13.83 -16.47
C LEU A 263 -2.98 14.68 -16.01
N LEU A 264 -4.16 14.52 -16.61
CA LEU A 264 -5.36 15.27 -16.26
C LEU A 264 -5.74 15.10 -14.78
N ILE A 265 -5.85 13.85 -14.32
CA ILE A 265 -6.23 13.56 -12.93
C ILE A 265 -5.15 14.02 -11.95
N ALA A 266 -3.86 13.88 -12.30
CA ALA A 266 -2.78 14.38 -11.45
C ALA A 266 -2.80 15.93 -11.35
N GLN A 267 -3.15 16.64 -12.42
CA GLN A 267 -3.33 18.08 -12.42
C GLN A 267 -4.49 18.52 -11.52
N ASP A 268 -5.63 17.82 -11.61
CA ASP A 268 -6.80 18.08 -10.77
C ASP A 268 -6.46 17.89 -9.29
N LEU A 269 -5.75 16.81 -8.94
CA LEU A 269 -5.27 16.57 -7.59
C LEU A 269 -4.33 17.68 -7.11
N ILE A 270 -3.29 18.03 -7.89
CA ILE A 270 -2.32 19.07 -7.53
C ILE A 270 -3.00 20.43 -7.32
N ALA A 271 -4.04 20.72 -8.10
CA ALA A 271 -4.75 22.01 -8.02
C ALA A 271 -5.71 22.10 -6.82
N SER A 272 -6.22 20.98 -6.32
CA SER A 272 -7.27 20.96 -5.29
C SER A 272 -6.78 20.58 -3.89
N THR A 273 -5.68 19.81 -3.79
CA THR A 273 -5.19 19.29 -2.51
C THR A 273 -4.68 20.38 -1.57
N PRO A 274 -4.97 20.30 -0.26
CA PRO A 274 -4.34 21.16 0.74
C PRO A 274 -2.88 20.77 1.06
N ALA A 275 -2.43 19.58 0.65
CA ALA A 275 -1.06 19.14 0.89
C ALA A 275 -0.05 20.02 0.13
N THR A 276 1.16 20.16 0.67
CA THR A 276 2.24 20.95 0.07
C THR A 276 3.52 20.11 -0.03
N ILE A 277 4.35 20.37 -1.04
CA ILE A 277 5.66 19.70 -1.16
C ILE A 277 6.49 19.97 0.09
N LEU A 278 7.16 18.94 0.60
CA LEU A 278 8.05 19.06 1.76
C LEU A 278 9.17 20.08 1.47
N PRO A 279 9.24 21.20 2.22
CA PRO A 279 10.20 22.25 1.96
C PRO A 279 11.63 21.83 2.32
N ASN A 280 12.61 22.46 1.68
CA ASN A 280 14.04 22.11 1.77
C ASN A 280 14.56 21.99 3.21
N GLU A 281 14.17 22.91 4.09
CA GLU A 281 14.61 22.93 5.49
C GLU A 281 14.12 21.75 6.32
N LYS A 282 13.06 21.05 5.86
CA LYS A 282 12.50 19.88 6.53
C LYS A 282 12.95 18.54 5.94
N VAL A 283 13.60 18.55 4.77
CA VAL A 283 13.94 17.31 4.04
C VAL A 283 14.76 16.32 4.85
N LEU A 284 15.65 16.82 5.73
CA LEU A 284 16.51 15.98 6.57
C LEU A 284 16.02 15.83 8.02
N THR A 285 14.94 16.53 8.40
CA THR A 285 14.48 16.58 9.80
C THR A 285 13.03 16.12 9.97
N ASN A 286 12.30 15.92 8.88
CA ASN A 286 10.90 15.45 8.91
C ASN A 286 10.77 14.03 9.49
N GLY A 287 11.76 13.17 9.26
CA GLY A 287 11.77 11.78 9.72
C GLY A 287 10.85 10.84 8.95
N PHE A 288 9.85 11.34 8.22
CA PHE A 288 8.80 10.55 7.58
C PHE A 288 8.11 9.60 8.57
N ASN A 289 7.74 10.14 9.75
CA ASN A 289 7.30 9.41 10.93
C ASN A 289 6.14 10.07 11.68
N ASP A 290 5.54 11.12 11.12
CA ASP A 290 4.49 11.91 11.76
C ASP A 290 3.38 12.23 10.73
N VAL A 291 2.15 11.85 11.04
CA VAL A 291 0.95 12.10 10.23
C VAL A 291 0.69 13.59 10.02
N ALA A 292 1.21 14.46 10.89
CA ALA A 292 1.11 15.91 10.74
C ALA A 292 1.95 16.48 9.58
N SER A 293 2.82 15.67 8.93
CA SER A 293 3.62 16.11 7.78
C SER A 293 2.75 16.73 6.69
N GLU A 294 3.09 17.95 6.27
CA GLU A 294 2.30 18.75 5.32
C GLU A 294 2.17 18.15 3.92
N ASN A 295 3.07 17.27 3.53
CA ASN A 295 3.07 16.62 2.22
C ASN A 295 2.33 15.27 2.20
N TRP A 296 1.87 14.77 3.35
CA TRP A 296 1.15 13.51 3.41
C TRP A 296 -0.33 13.70 3.07
N ILE A 297 -0.87 12.78 2.27
CA ILE A 297 -2.26 12.73 1.85
C ILE A 297 -2.99 11.59 2.56
N TRP A 298 -2.33 10.43 2.69
CA TRP A 298 -2.89 9.27 3.36
C TRP A 298 -1.81 8.56 4.17
N ALA A 299 -2.15 8.22 5.41
CA ALA A 299 -1.19 7.68 6.37
C ALA A 299 -1.87 6.85 7.46
N GLU A 300 -1.08 6.14 8.23
CA GLU A 300 -1.45 5.46 9.47
C GLU A 300 -0.88 6.23 10.66
N ASP A 301 -1.73 6.58 11.63
CA ASP A 301 -1.35 7.04 12.97
C ASP A 301 -1.11 5.81 13.86
N VAL A 302 0.14 5.61 14.25
CA VAL A 302 0.55 4.44 15.03
C VAL A 302 0.46 4.75 16.52
N THR A 303 -0.46 4.06 17.19
CA THR A 303 -0.74 4.19 18.62
C THR A 303 -0.35 2.92 19.38
N VAL A 304 -0.40 2.98 20.70
CA VAL A 304 -0.15 1.80 21.56
C VAL A 304 -1.19 0.70 21.39
N GLU A 305 -2.37 1.04 20.87
CA GLU A 305 -3.47 0.10 20.63
C GLU A 305 -3.32 -0.65 19.32
N ASN A 306 -2.75 -0.03 18.27
CA ASN A 306 -2.64 -0.62 16.94
C ASN A 306 -1.23 -1.07 16.58
N THR A 307 -0.22 -0.75 17.41
CA THR A 307 1.16 -1.16 17.15
C THR A 307 1.40 -2.63 17.42
N THR A 308 2.21 -3.25 16.60
CA THR A 308 2.69 -4.62 16.76
C THR A 308 4.19 -4.70 17.06
N ALA A 309 4.72 -3.67 17.63
CA ALA A 309 6.13 -3.61 18.05
C ALA A 309 7.09 -3.81 16.85
N LEU A 310 7.94 -4.84 16.91
CA LEU A 310 8.94 -5.13 15.85
C LEU A 310 8.34 -5.52 14.49
N ALA A 311 7.05 -5.89 14.44
CA ALA A 311 6.35 -6.20 13.21
C ALA A 311 5.75 -4.91 12.61
N SER A 312 6.60 -3.97 12.26
CA SER A 312 6.27 -2.68 11.64
C SER A 312 7.39 -2.25 10.71
N PHE A 313 7.14 -1.25 9.87
CA PHE A 313 8.17 -0.71 8.99
C PHE A 313 9.38 -0.18 9.78
N PHE A 314 9.15 0.62 10.84
CA PHE A 314 10.21 1.13 11.69
C PHE A 314 10.88 0.04 12.51
N GLY A 315 10.16 -0.98 12.95
CA GLY A 315 10.73 -2.18 13.56
C GLY A 315 11.65 -2.96 12.64
N GLN A 316 11.57 -2.75 11.32
CA GLN A 316 12.44 -3.37 10.34
C GLN A 316 13.59 -2.47 9.86
N CYS A 317 13.40 -1.15 9.80
CA CYS A 317 14.30 -0.23 9.11
C CYS A 317 15.02 0.77 10.01
N ASP A 318 14.41 1.18 11.14
CA ASP A 318 14.98 2.19 12.02
C ASP A 318 16.19 1.64 12.79
N ILE A 319 17.32 2.33 12.68
CA ILE A 319 18.56 1.92 13.36
C ILE A 319 18.76 2.60 14.72
N TYR A 320 17.92 3.55 15.10
CA TYR A 320 18.02 4.27 16.37
C TYR A 320 17.26 3.60 17.50
N SER A 321 16.08 3.04 17.21
CA SER A 321 15.28 2.33 18.18
C SER A 321 15.66 0.86 18.27
N TYR A 322 15.05 0.13 19.22
CA TYR A 322 15.16 -1.32 19.30
C TYR A 322 14.41 -1.97 18.15
N SER A 323 15.13 -2.30 17.07
CA SER A 323 14.60 -2.82 15.82
C SER A 323 15.43 -3.99 15.28
N TYR A 324 14.97 -4.62 14.22
CA TYR A 324 15.77 -5.61 13.48
C TYR A 324 16.96 -4.97 12.79
N ALA A 325 16.81 -3.76 12.28
CA ALA A 325 17.93 -3.01 11.68
C ALA A 325 19.02 -2.71 12.71
N SER A 326 18.64 -2.20 13.90
CA SER A 326 19.61 -1.94 14.98
C SER A 326 20.24 -3.21 15.53
N ALA A 327 19.57 -4.34 15.40
CA ALA A 327 20.10 -5.67 15.78
C ALA A 327 20.98 -6.32 14.69
N GLY A 328 21.08 -5.72 13.49
CA GLY A 328 21.99 -6.16 12.44
C GLY A 328 21.35 -6.65 11.14
N ASP A 329 20.03 -6.57 10.99
CA ASP A 329 19.34 -6.81 9.71
C ASP A 329 19.13 -5.46 8.98
N VAL A 330 20.23 -4.77 8.68
CA VAL A 330 20.21 -3.42 8.11
C VAL A 330 19.61 -3.45 6.71
N LYS A 331 18.63 -2.57 6.49
CA LYS A 331 17.99 -2.30 5.20
C LYS A 331 18.33 -0.88 4.78
N GLY A 332 19.21 -0.77 3.82
CA GLY A 332 19.75 0.52 3.35
C GLY A 332 19.50 0.73 1.86
N ILE A 333 19.91 1.87 1.34
CA ILE A 333 19.84 2.12 -0.09
C ILE A 333 20.87 1.25 -0.84
N ASP A 334 20.53 0.84 -2.06
CA ASP A 334 21.48 0.23 -2.99
C ASP A 334 22.71 1.15 -3.20
N ALA A 335 23.91 0.62 -3.05
CA ALA A 335 25.15 1.40 -3.12
C ALA A 335 25.35 2.10 -4.47
N LYS A 336 24.88 1.50 -5.57
CA LYS A 336 24.95 2.11 -6.89
C LYS A 336 23.96 3.27 -7.00
N LEU A 337 22.74 3.11 -6.51
CA LEU A 337 21.74 4.18 -6.48
C LEU A 337 22.23 5.35 -5.62
N LEU A 338 22.83 5.10 -4.46
CA LEU A 338 23.44 6.15 -3.64
C LEU A 338 24.58 6.87 -4.38
N SER A 339 25.39 6.12 -5.13
CA SER A 339 26.45 6.72 -5.95
C SER A 339 25.88 7.63 -7.05
N GLU A 340 24.72 7.30 -7.62
CA GLU A 340 24.00 8.16 -8.56
C GLU A 340 23.54 9.47 -7.88
N VAL A 341 23.01 9.38 -6.63
CA VAL A 341 22.62 10.56 -5.84
C VAL A 341 23.82 11.47 -5.55
N THR A 342 24.89 10.89 -5.03
CA THR A 342 26.09 11.67 -4.65
C THR A 342 26.79 12.30 -5.84
N ALA A 343 26.76 11.65 -7.01
CA ALA A 343 27.37 12.16 -8.23
C ALA A 343 26.72 13.44 -8.75
N LEU A 344 25.47 13.72 -8.40
CA LEU A 344 24.79 14.97 -8.77
C LEU A 344 25.41 16.19 -8.06
N GLY A 345 26.02 16.01 -6.90
CA GLY A 345 26.72 17.06 -6.16
C GLY A 345 25.81 18.11 -5.51
N TRP A 346 24.59 18.29 -6.01
CA TRP A 346 23.64 19.29 -5.51
C TRP A 346 22.52 18.67 -4.65
N ASP A 347 22.25 17.35 -4.76
CA ASP A 347 21.10 16.70 -4.16
C ASP A 347 21.28 16.45 -2.66
N ILE A 348 20.46 17.12 -1.82
CA ILE A 348 20.52 17.00 -0.37
C ILE A 348 20.12 15.61 0.12
N ARG A 349 19.39 14.84 -0.68
CA ARG A 349 18.92 13.50 -0.32
C ARG A 349 20.05 12.50 -0.16
N GLU A 350 21.30 12.82 -0.60
CA GLU A 350 22.46 11.98 -0.25
C GLU A 350 22.60 11.77 1.26
N PHE A 351 22.06 12.71 2.07
CA PHE A 351 22.09 12.64 3.52
C PHE A 351 20.87 11.89 4.12
N TRP A 352 19.97 11.36 3.29
CA TRP A 352 18.94 10.46 3.76
C TRP A 352 19.49 9.11 4.19
N TRP A 353 20.69 8.78 3.73
CA TRP A 353 21.39 7.54 4.03
C TRP A 353 22.80 7.85 4.45
N GLY A 354 23.23 7.32 5.58
CA GLY A 354 24.51 7.68 6.12
C GLY A 354 25.25 6.55 6.80
N ASN A 355 26.49 6.84 7.13
CA ASN A 355 27.24 6.10 8.12
C ASN A 355 26.92 6.71 9.48
N TYR A 356 26.38 5.90 10.37
CA TYR A 356 25.85 6.40 11.61
C TYR A 356 26.91 6.70 12.63
N TYR A 357 26.99 7.95 13.00
CA TYR A 357 27.84 8.49 14.05
C TYR A 357 27.08 8.74 15.38
N ARG A 358 25.76 8.62 15.41
CA ARG A 358 24.95 8.76 16.64
C ARG A 358 25.04 7.54 17.54
N LEU A 359 25.25 6.39 16.95
CA LEU A 359 25.52 5.18 17.69
C LEU A 359 27.03 5.12 17.88
N ASP A 360 27.49 5.22 19.13
CA ASP A 360 28.87 4.93 19.50
C ASP A 360 29.11 3.42 19.31
N THR A 361 29.05 2.98 18.07
CA THR A 361 29.24 1.58 17.69
C THR A 361 30.63 1.43 17.09
N LYS A 362 31.30 0.39 17.54
CA LYS A 362 32.58 -0.04 16.97
C LYS A 362 32.44 -0.56 15.54
N ASP A 363 31.20 -0.71 15.05
CA ASP A 363 30.86 -1.31 13.77
C ASP A 363 30.10 -0.33 12.87
N ASN A 364 30.68 0.87 12.63
CA ASN A 364 30.10 1.86 11.70
C ASN A 364 29.82 1.29 10.30
N GLU A 365 30.57 0.28 9.87
CA GLU A 365 30.35 -0.40 8.60
C GLU A 365 29.00 -1.14 8.55
N MET A 366 28.47 -1.60 9.71
CA MET A 366 27.21 -2.33 9.78
C MET A 366 26.00 -1.47 9.39
N TYR A 367 26.05 -0.17 9.68
CA TYR A 367 24.96 0.76 9.40
C TYR A 367 25.15 1.57 8.12
N GLN A 368 26.18 1.24 7.36
CA GLN A 368 26.48 1.92 6.11
C GLN A 368 25.27 1.85 5.18
N TYR A 369 24.92 2.99 4.58
CA TYR A 369 23.77 3.17 3.70
C TYR A 369 22.38 3.01 4.38
N ALA A 370 22.31 2.86 5.69
CA ALA A 370 21.06 2.83 6.43
C ALA A 370 20.32 4.18 6.37
N PRO A 371 18.97 4.19 6.49
CA PRO A 371 18.21 5.44 6.56
C PRO A 371 18.63 6.28 7.76
N ASP A 372 18.86 7.59 7.53
CA ASP A 372 19.27 8.58 8.53
C ASP A 372 18.42 9.85 8.48
N GLY A 373 18.22 10.43 7.33
CA GLY A 373 17.38 11.61 7.12
C GLY A 373 15.98 11.26 6.58
N LYS A 374 15.69 9.99 6.41
CA LYS A 374 14.38 9.47 6.01
C LYS A 374 14.08 8.18 6.76
N PHE A 375 12.84 8.01 7.25
CA PHE A 375 12.39 6.83 7.98
C PHE A 375 13.20 6.52 9.24
N PHE A 376 13.31 7.49 10.10
CA PHE A 376 13.85 7.30 11.45
C PHE A 376 12.77 7.53 12.51
N SER A 377 12.93 6.91 13.68
CA SER A 377 12.00 7.04 14.80
C SER A 377 11.82 8.50 15.24
N ALA A 378 10.64 8.86 15.65
CA ALA A 378 10.34 10.17 16.25
C ALA A 378 11.23 10.51 17.46
N LYS A 379 11.74 9.49 18.17
CA LYS A 379 12.69 9.62 19.28
C LYS A 379 14.14 9.36 18.89
N SER A 380 14.51 9.67 17.66
CA SER A 380 15.83 9.41 17.10
C SER A 380 17.01 10.03 17.88
N ASP A 381 16.75 10.96 18.81
CA ASP A 381 17.76 11.56 19.66
C ASP A 381 18.14 10.67 20.86
N GLU A 382 17.39 9.61 21.11
CA GLU A 382 17.62 8.68 22.19
C GLU A 382 18.60 7.57 21.76
N LEU A 383 19.12 6.87 22.77
CA LEU A 383 20.14 5.85 22.55
C LEU A 383 19.55 4.60 21.92
N GLN A 384 20.37 3.89 21.17
CA GLN A 384 20.09 2.56 20.69
C GLN A 384 19.60 1.65 21.82
N GLY A 385 18.47 1.03 21.65
CA GLY A 385 17.84 0.15 22.64
C GLY A 385 16.53 0.69 23.19
N ASP A 386 16.26 1.98 23.04
CA ASP A 386 14.94 2.50 23.34
C ASP A 386 13.92 1.97 22.32
N ARG A 387 12.74 1.64 22.82
CA ARG A 387 11.66 1.10 21.99
C ARG A 387 10.71 2.20 21.63
N ASP A 388 10.80 2.67 20.40
CA ASP A 388 9.82 3.58 19.82
C ASP A 388 9.21 2.98 18.56
N TRP A 389 8.03 2.41 18.70
CA TRP A 389 7.27 1.83 17.61
C TRP A 389 6.05 2.67 17.23
N LEU A 390 5.97 3.90 17.76
CA LEU A 390 4.85 4.81 17.58
C LEU A 390 5.09 5.81 16.44
N SER A 391 6.02 5.50 15.55
CA SER A 391 6.26 6.31 14.35
C SER A 391 5.20 6.01 13.29
N ASP A 392 4.54 7.05 12.80
CA ASP A 392 3.47 6.97 11.82
C ASP A 392 3.98 6.52 10.45
N GLN A 393 3.09 5.96 9.64
CA GLN A 393 3.45 5.36 8.37
C GLN A 393 2.72 6.03 7.21
N VAL A 394 3.48 6.55 6.24
CA VAL A 394 2.92 7.15 5.03
C VAL A 394 2.47 6.08 4.03
N PHE A 395 1.30 6.27 3.42
CA PHE A 395 0.83 5.48 2.28
C PHE A 395 0.87 6.29 0.98
N MET A 396 0.47 7.58 1.03
CA MET A 396 0.49 8.46 -0.13
C MET A 396 0.90 9.89 0.26
N ARG A 397 1.67 10.54 -0.60
CA ARG A 397 2.09 11.94 -0.42
C ARG A 397 2.15 12.70 -1.73
N LEU A 398 2.13 14.02 -1.66
CA LEU A 398 1.95 14.91 -2.80
C LEU A 398 3.04 14.78 -3.87
N GLU A 399 4.27 14.51 -3.49
CA GLU A 399 5.37 14.32 -4.44
C GLU A 399 5.06 13.21 -5.46
N THR A 400 4.27 12.20 -5.07
CA THR A 400 3.82 11.15 -6.00
C THR A 400 2.97 11.72 -7.13
N ALA A 401 2.07 12.67 -6.86
CA ALA A 401 1.24 13.31 -7.88
C ALA A 401 2.10 14.11 -8.88
N TYR A 402 3.09 14.83 -8.40
CA TYR A 402 4.02 15.56 -9.26
C TYR A 402 4.86 14.61 -10.14
N LEU A 403 5.29 13.47 -9.61
CA LEU A 403 6.01 12.46 -10.39
C LEU A 403 5.11 11.79 -11.44
N ILE A 404 3.83 11.54 -11.12
CA ILE A 404 2.84 11.05 -12.11
C ILE A 404 2.69 12.08 -13.22
N ALA A 405 2.49 13.36 -12.89
CA ALA A 405 2.33 14.44 -13.86
C ALA A 405 3.57 14.61 -14.74
N ALA A 406 4.78 14.58 -14.14
CA ALA A 406 6.03 14.69 -14.86
C ALA A 406 6.24 13.52 -15.84
N GLU A 407 6.04 12.27 -15.38
CA GLU A 407 6.19 11.09 -16.23
C GLU A 407 5.14 11.06 -17.35
N ALA A 408 3.88 11.37 -17.02
CA ALA A 408 2.80 11.38 -18.00
C ALA A 408 3.02 12.44 -19.08
N ALA A 409 3.38 13.68 -18.71
CA ALA A 409 3.68 14.75 -19.65
C ALA A 409 4.87 14.39 -20.55
N TRP A 410 5.93 13.82 -19.99
CA TRP A 410 7.07 13.35 -20.77
C TRP A 410 6.66 12.24 -21.75
N ARG A 411 5.84 11.26 -21.33
CA ARG A 411 5.41 10.13 -22.19
C ARG A 411 4.50 10.55 -23.34
N ILE A 412 3.66 11.56 -23.15
CA ILE A 412 2.80 12.11 -24.21
C ILE A 412 3.65 12.65 -25.36
N GLY A 413 4.80 13.25 -25.06
CA GLY A 413 5.67 13.90 -26.03
C GLY A 413 5.23 15.33 -26.37
N GLY A 414 6.21 16.19 -26.68
CA GLY A 414 5.97 17.60 -26.95
C GLY A 414 5.57 18.44 -25.72
N LYS A 415 5.57 17.83 -24.54
CA LYS A 415 5.29 18.49 -23.25
C LYS A 415 6.50 18.48 -22.30
N ASP A 416 7.71 18.44 -22.84
CA ASP A 416 8.94 18.28 -22.05
C ASP A 416 9.14 19.44 -21.05
N THR A 417 8.81 20.67 -21.45
CA THR A 417 8.84 21.83 -20.52
C THR A 417 7.85 21.65 -19.37
N GLU A 418 6.65 21.15 -19.64
CA GLU A 418 5.64 20.86 -18.63
C GLU A 418 6.10 19.76 -17.69
N ALA A 419 6.66 18.68 -18.23
CA ALA A 419 7.25 17.57 -17.47
C ALA A 419 8.37 18.04 -16.54
N LEU A 420 9.28 18.88 -17.05
CA LEU A 420 10.35 19.47 -16.25
C LEU A 420 9.82 20.38 -15.15
N ASN A 421 8.77 21.16 -15.42
CA ASN A 421 8.18 22.04 -14.41
C ASN A 421 7.57 21.23 -13.25
N TYR A 422 6.92 20.10 -13.50
CA TYR A 422 6.44 19.22 -12.43
C TYR A 422 7.59 18.60 -11.65
N LEU A 423 8.64 18.13 -12.32
CA LEU A 423 9.82 17.58 -11.66
C LEU A 423 10.53 18.64 -10.79
N ASP A 424 10.64 19.88 -11.29
CA ASP A 424 11.27 21.01 -10.63
C ASP A 424 10.57 21.41 -9.31
N GLN A 425 9.25 21.21 -9.20
CA GLN A 425 8.54 21.44 -7.93
C GLN A 425 9.13 20.60 -6.79
N ILE A 426 9.55 19.39 -7.07
CA ILE A 426 10.21 18.52 -6.09
C ILE A 426 11.69 18.87 -5.97
N THR A 427 12.42 18.85 -7.09
CA THR A 427 13.89 18.89 -7.08
C THR A 427 14.46 20.22 -6.61
N SER A 428 13.75 21.34 -6.84
CA SER A 428 14.12 22.66 -6.29
C SER A 428 14.08 22.71 -4.76
N GLN A 429 13.31 21.83 -4.11
CA GLN A 429 13.27 21.66 -2.66
C GLN A 429 14.30 20.62 -2.16
N ARG A 430 15.16 20.12 -3.01
CA ARG A 430 16.17 19.09 -2.68
C ARG A 430 17.60 19.56 -2.89
N ILE A 431 17.81 20.88 -2.90
CA ILE A 431 19.12 21.49 -3.19
C ILE A 431 19.95 21.62 -1.91
N LYS A 432 21.19 21.16 -1.91
CA LYS A 432 22.16 21.43 -0.84
C LYS A 432 22.43 22.92 -0.76
N LYS A 433 22.59 23.45 0.42
CA LYS A 433 23.01 24.83 0.64
C LYS A 433 24.32 25.11 -0.06
N GLY A 434 24.34 26.10 -0.94
CA GLY A 434 25.50 26.51 -1.73
C GLY A 434 25.71 25.73 -3.04
N ALA A 435 24.77 24.83 -3.39
CA ALA A 435 24.80 24.07 -4.64
C ALA A 435 23.79 24.56 -5.69
N GLU A 436 23.25 25.76 -5.52
CA GLU A 436 22.21 26.34 -6.39
C GLU A 436 22.66 26.46 -7.84
N THR A 437 23.97 26.79 -8.06
CA THR A 437 24.55 26.86 -9.41
C THR A 437 24.63 25.48 -10.06
N ALA A 438 25.06 24.45 -9.30
CA ALA A 438 25.15 23.08 -9.82
C ALA A 438 23.75 22.54 -10.17
N TYR A 439 22.73 22.89 -9.39
CA TYR A 439 21.35 22.56 -9.70
C TYR A 439 20.85 23.29 -10.96
N ALA A 440 21.16 24.58 -11.11
CA ALA A 440 20.77 25.34 -12.29
C ALA A 440 21.39 24.76 -13.58
N ASP A 441 22.68 24.36 -13.53
CA ASP A 441 23.34 23.69 -14.64
C ASP A 441 22.72 22.32 -14.96
N TYR A 442 22.38 21.56 -13.91
CA TYR A 442 21.66 20.29 -14.06
C TYR A 442 20.31 20.50 -14.73
N LYS A 443 19.48 21.44 -14.24
CA LYS A 443 18.18 21.76 -14.83
C LYS A 443 18.29 22.17 -16.29
N ALA A 444 19.26 23.02 -16.62
CA ALA A 444 19.52 23.43 -18.01
C ALA A 444 19.91 22.23 -18.91
N SER A 445 20.60 21.23 -18.37
CA SER A 445 20.90 20.00 -19.11
C SER A 445 19.67 19.18 -19.42
N LEU A 446 18.67 19.14 -18.51
CA LEU A 446 17.40 18.46 -18.72
C LEU A 446 16.49 19.18 -19.74
N GLU A 447 16.55 20.52 -19.79
CA GLU A 447 15.85 21.32 -20.80
C GLU A 447 16.38 21.05 -22.22
N ALA A 448 17.67 20.75 -22.34
CA ALA A 448 18.34 20.53 -23.61
C ALA A 448 18.21 19.08 -24.14
N ASP A 449 17.93 18.12 -23.27
CA ASP A 449 17.93 16.68 -23.59
C ASP A 449 16.73 15.97 -22.99
N ARG A 450 15.77 15.59 -23.87
CA ARG A 450 14.56 14.88 -23.49
C ARG A 450 14.84 13.52 -22.82
N GLU A 451 15.85 12.78 -23.28
CA GLU A 451 16.17 11.47 -22.69
C GLU A 451 16.79 11.66 -21.31
N ALA A 452 17.61 12.67 -21.10
CA ALA A 452 18.10 13.05 -19.78
C ALA A 452 16.97 13.43 -18.84
N LEU A 453 15.96 14.16 -19.31
CA LEU A 453 14.75 14.48 -18.53
C LEU A 453 13.99 13.20 -18.14
N GLY A 454 13.81 12.28 -19.07
CA GLY A 454 13.17 10.99 -18.79
C GLY A 454 13.91 10.21 -17.71
N GLU A 455 15.23 10.10 -17.81
CA GLU A 455 16.05 9.42 -16.79
C GLU A 455 16.01 10.16 -15.43
N ALA A 456 15.94 11.50 -15.42
CA ALA A 456 15.77 12.28 -14.21
C ALA A 456 14.41 12.03 -13.53
N ILE A 457 13.34 11.91 -14.29
CA ILE A 457 12.01 11.54 -13.77
C ILE A 457 12.06 10.13 -13.16
N ARG A 458 12.62 9.15 -13.88
CA ARG A 458 12.77 7.77 -13.41
C ARG A 458 13.64 7.69 -12.14
N TYR A 459 14.74 8.44 -12.10
CA TYR A 459 15.60 8.56 -10.92
C TYR A 459 14.80 9.07 -9.71
N ASN A 460 13.98 10.11 -9.87
CA ASN A 460 13.21 10.68 -8.77
C ASN A 460 12.11 9.73 -8.27
N TRP A 461 11.51 8.88 -9.10
CA TRP A 461 10.63 7.82 -8.65
C TRP A 461 11.33 6.87 -7.66
N ARG A 462 12.60 6.58 -7.87
CA ARG A 462 13.37 5.63 -7.05
C ARG A 462 13.94 6.29 -5.79
N VAL A 463 14.46 7.51 -5.90
CA VAL A 463 15.12 8.21 -4.80
C VAL A 463 14.14 8.95 -3.92
N GLU A 464 13.21 9.74 -4.50
CA GLU A 464 12.22 10.48 -3.72
C GLU A 464 11.29 9.54 -2.96
N LEU A 465 10.81 8.49 -3.61
CA LEU A 465 9.88 7.51 -3.05
C LEU A 465 10.57 6.23 -2.54
N TRP A 466 11.86 6.30 -2.22
CA TRP A 466 12.60 5.17 -1.66
C TRP A 466 11.95 4.66 -0.36
N GLY A 467 11.72 3.34 -0.28
CA GLY A 467 11.06 2.70 0.86
C GLY A 467 9.53 2.84 0.89
N GLU A 468 8.92 3.34 -0.20
CA GLU A 468 7.47 3.55 -0.30
C GLU A 468 6.79 2.61 -1.32
N GLY A 469 7.52 1.58 -1.81
CA GLY A 469 6.96 0.52 -2.65
C GLY A 469 6.78 0.88 -4.14
N TYR A 470 7.38 1.96 -4.61
CA TYR A 470 7.24 2.41 -6.01
C TYR A 470 8.35 1.90 -6.94
N GLY A 471 9.45 1.38 -6.39
CA GLY A 471 10.62 0.95 -7.16
C GLY A 471 10.29 -0.12 -8.18
N LEU A 472 9.68 -1.22 -7.76
CA LEU A 472 9.32 -2.35 -8.63
C LEU A 472 8.49 -1.89 -9.85
N GLN A 473 7.47 -1.05 -9.63
CA GLN A 473 6.59 -0.58 -10.71
C GLN A 473 7.29 0.42 -11.62
N THR A 474 8.22 1.20 -11.10
CA THR A 474 9.05 2.11 -11.91
C THR A 474 9.88 1.33 -12.92
N PHE A 475 10.57 0.27 -12.49
CA PHE A 475 11.31 -0.59 -13.42
C PHE A 475 10.40 -1.23 -14.48
N ARG A 476 9.23 -1.70 -14.10
CA ARG A 476 8.24 -2.29 -15.01
C ARG A 476 7.74 -1.28 -16.06
N ARG A 477 7.37 -0.06 -15.64
CA ARG A 477 6.85 0.98 -16.56
C ARG A 477 7.92 1.48 -17.52
N TRP A 478 9.14 1.61 -17.05
CA TRP A 478 10.26 2.10 -17.87
C TRP A 478 10.95 0.99 -18.65
N ASN A 479 10.67 -0.26 -18.36
CA ASN A 479 11.30 -1.45 -18.96
C ASN A 479 12.84 -1.32 -18.97
N LYS A 480 13.40 -0.84 -17.88
CA LYS A 480 14.84 -0.67 -17.71
C LYS A 480 15.39 -1.78 -16.83
N ALA A 481 16.42 -2.42 -17.31
CA ALA A 481 17.16 -3.41 -16.56
C ALA A 481 17.88 -2.76 -15.36
N VAL A 482 17.94 -3.49 -14.25
CA VAL A 482 18.59 -3.07 -13.00
C VAL A 482 19.87 -3.83 -12.81
N THR A 483 20.96 -3.12 -12.49
CA THR A 483 22.19 -3.70 -12.00
C THR A 483 22.39 -3.28 -10.56
N LEU A 484 22.53 -4.25 -9.66
CA LEU A 484 22.66 -4.02 -8.22
C LEU A 484 24.06 -3.49 -7.85
N GLY A 485 24.11 -2.73 -6.76
CA GLY A 485 25.35 -2.37 -6.07
C GLY A 485 25.99 -3.52 -5.32
N ASP A 486 27.10 -3.25 -4.63
CA ASP A 486 27.90 -4.28 -3.96
C ASP A 486 27.42 -4.63 -2.53
N ASN A 487 26.42 -3.91 -2.01
CA ASN A 487 25.95 -4.05 -0.63
C ASN A 487 24.72 -4.97 -0.48
N HIS A 488 24.44 -5.81 -1.46
CA HIS A 488 23.38 -6.81 -1.41
C HIS A 488 23.89 -8.16 -0.89
N LEU A 489 23.06 -8.89 -0.13
CA LEU A 489 23.33 -10.30 0.24
C LEU A 489 23.38 -11.21 -1.00
N ARG A 490 22.55 -10.93 -1.99
CA ARG A 490 22.60 -11.63 -3.27
C ARG A 490 23.80 -11.16 -4.07
N SER A 491 24.56 -12.12 -4.58
CA SER A 491 25.81 -11.86 -5.30
C SER A 491 25.63 -11.81 -6.83
N THR A 492 24.40 -11.80 -7.32
CA THR A 492 24.17 -11.80 -8.77
C THR A 492 24.64 -10.47 -9.37
N LYS A 493 25.47 -10.58 -10.41
CA LYS A 493 25.91 -9.44 -11.23
C LYS A 493 25.09 -9.33 -12.51
N GLU A 494 24.16 -10.24 -12.73
CA GLU A 494 23.28 -10.21 -13.88
C GLU A 494 22.26 -9.09 -13.71
N ALA A 495 21.98 -8.40 -14.81
CA ALA A 495 20.96 -7.36 -14.81
C ALA A 495 19.57 -8.00 -14.69
N LEU A 496 18.75 -7.47 -13.78
CA LEU A 496 17.35 -7.84 -13.63
C LEU A 496 16.53 -7.19 -14.74
N VAL A 497 15.80 -7.98 -15.52
CA VAL A 497 15.06 -7.51 -16.71
C VAL A 497 13.55 -7.61 -16.47
N PRO A 498 12.80 -6.49 -16.54
CA PRO A 498 11.39 -6.45 -16.15
C PRO A 498 10.46 -7.38 -16.93
N THR A 499 10.82 -7.76 -18.16
CA THR A 499 9.99 -8.62 -19.02
C THR A 499 10.33 -10.10 -18.92
N THR A 500 11.42 -10.48 -18.25
CA THR A 500 11.88 -11.87 -18.17
C THR A 500 12.05 -12.40 -16.76
N ASP A 501 12.33 -11.51 -15.78
CA ASP A 501 12.56 -11.94 -14.41
C ASP A 501 11.25 -12.03 -13.63
N ARG A 502 11.04 -13.15 -12.96
CA ARG A 502 9.85 -13.43 -12.15
C ARG A 502 9.60 -12.45 -11.01
N ILE A 503 10.61 -11.70 -10.60
CA ILE A 503 10.47 -10.68 -9.56
C ILE A 503 9.49 -9.56 -9.95
N PHE A 504 9.29 -9.34 -11.24
CA PHE A 504 8.46 -8.25 -11.75
C PHE A 504 7.02 -8.62 -12.06
N THR A 505 6.67 -9.91 -12.13
CA THR A 505 5.28 -10.35 -12.33
C THR A 505 5.05 -11.64 -11.55
N PHE A 506 4.19 -11.58 -10.54
CA PHE A 506 3.97 -12.69 -9.64
C PHE A 506 2.97 -13.70 -10.22
N VAL A 507 3.16 -14.96 -9.84
CA VAL A 507 2.24 -16.06 -10.17
C VAL A 507 1.04 -16.02 -9.24
N ILE A 508 -0.13 -16.38 -9.76
CA ILE A 508 -1.30 -16.64 -8.93
C ILE A 508 -0.95 -17.77 -7.95
N PRO A 509 -1.20 -17.60 -6.64
CA PRO A 509 -0.76 -18.56 -5.64
C PRO A 509 -1.52 -19.89 -5.73
N SER A 510 -0.85 -20.97 -5.34
CA SER A 510 -1.45 -22.31 -5.34
C SER A 510 -2.67 -22.42 -4.40
N SER A 511 -2.74 -21.60 -3.37
CA SER A 511 -3.93 -21.50 -2.52
C SER A 511 -5.18 -21.11 -3.31
N GLU A 512 -5.05 -20.21 -4.29
CA GLU A 512 -6.17 -19.86 -5.17
C GLU A 512 -6.49 -21.00 -6.15
N THR A 513 -5.51 -21.53 -6.85
CA THR A 513 -5.75 -22.56 -7.87
C THR A 513 -6.24 -23.88 -7.32
N ASN A 514 -5.99 -24.19 -6.04
CA ASN A 514 -6.50 -25.40 -5.40
C ASN A 514 -7.98 -25.32 -5.04
N TYR A 515 -8.52 -24.10 -4.86
CA TYR A 515 -9.88 -23.90 -4.40
C TYR A 515 -10.78 -23.19 -5.41
N ASN A 516 -10.21 -22.47 -6.37
CA ASN A 516 -10.96 -21.81 -7.43
C ASN A 516 -11.05 -22.75 -8.67
N PRO A 517 -12.22 -23.32 -8.96
CA PRO A 517 -12.39 -24.29 -10.04
C PRO A 517 -12.26 -23.68 -11.45
N TYR A 518 -12.25 -22.36 -11.55
CA TYR A 518 -12.13 -21.62 -12.82
C TYR A 518 -10.68 -21.33 -13.20
N ILE A 519 -9.71 -21.57 -12.31
CA ILE A 519 -8.29 -21.31 -12.56
C ILE A 519 -7.53 -22.63 -12.56
N SER A 520 -7.02 -23.02 -13.72
CA SER A 520 -6.25 -24.26 -13.86
C SER A 520 -4.83 -24.08 -13.33
N PRO A 521 -4.28 -25.03 -12.56
CA PRO A 521 -2.86 -25.04 -12.20
C PRO A 521 -1.90 -25.01 -13.40
N THR A 522 -2.35 -25.51 -14.56
CA THR A 522 -1.56 -25.51 -15.82
C THR A 522 -1.54 -24.15 -16.50
N GLU A 523 -2.55 -23.31 -16.32
CA GLU A 523 -2.54 -21.92 -16.82
C GLU A 523 -1.43 -21.10 -16.16
N MET A 524 -1.15 -21.38 -14.89
CA MET A 524 -0.08 -20.71 -14.14
C MET A 524 1.32 -21.03 -14.69
N ALA A 525 1.54 -22.24 -15.17
CA ALA A 525 2.83 -22.66 -15.72
C ALA A 525 3.11 -22.03 -17.09
N THR A 526 2.07 -21.73 -17.86
CA THR A 526 2.18 -21.16 -19.20
C THR A 526 2.25 -19.64 -19.21
N ASP A 527 1.59 -18.97 -18.26
CA ASP A 527 1.57 -17.51 -18.19
C ASP A 527 2.89 -16.88 -17.69
N ASN A 528 3.80 -17.70 -17.15
CA ASN A 528 5.03 -17.25 -16.48
C ASN A 528 6.32 -17.85 -17.04
N ASN A 529 6.27 -18.46 -18.22
CA ASN A 529 7.45 -18.92 -18.97
C ASN A 529 7.90 -17.89 -20.00
#